data_60a3c7f7803720189394834864038b60
#
_entry.id   60a3c7f7803720189394834864038b60
#
_cell.length_a   1.000
_cell.length_b   1.000
_cell.length_c   1.000
_cell.angle_alpha   90.00
_cell.angle_beta   90.00
_cell.angle_gamma   90.00
#
_symmetry.space_group_name_H-M   'P 1'
#
loop_
_entity.id
_entity.type
_entity.pdbx_description
1 polymer ?
#
loop_
_entity_poly.entity_id
_entity_poly.type
_entity_poly.pdbx_seq_one_letter_code
_entity_poly.pdbx_strand_id
1 'polypeptide(L)'
;MKKYQQLAEQLREQIASGIWQPGDRLPSLRDQVALSGMSFMTVSHAYQLLESQGYIIARPQSGYYVAPQAIKMPKAPVIPVTRDEAVDINTYIFDMLQASRDPSVVPFASAFPDPRLFPLQQLNRSLAQVSKTATAMSVIENLPPGNAELRQAIARRYALQGITISPDEIVITAGALEALNLSLQAVTEPGDWVIVENPCFYGALQALERLRLKALSVATDVKEGIDLQALELALQDYPVKACWLMTNSQNPLGFTLTPQKKAQLVALLNQYNVTLIEDDVYSELYFGREKPLPAKAWDRH
;
A
#
# COMPACT_ATOMS: atom_id res chain seq x y z
N MET A 1 -13.41 41.54 13.24
CA MET A 1 -12.73 40.37 13.84
C MET A 1 -12.25 40.77 15.24
N LYS A 2 -12.44 39.93 16.26
CA LYS A 2 -11.99 40.24 17.63
C LYS A 2 -10.45 40.16 17.72
N LYS A 3 -9.82 40.96 18.56
CA LYS A 3 -8.32 41.06 18.67
C LYS A 3 -7.66 39.68 18.87
N TYR A 4 -8.22 38.79 19.70
CA TYR A 4 -7.65 37.46 19.92
C TYR A 4 -7.72 36.57 18.67
N GLN A 5 -8.76 36.72 17.84
CA GLN A 5 -8.88 36.00 16.56
C GLN A 5 -7.84 36.48 15.55
N GLN A 6 -7.52 37.79 15.54
CA GLN A 6 -6.48 38.36 14.67
C GLN A 6 -5.11 37.80 15.04
N LEU A 7 -4.80 37.73 16.34
CA LEU A 7 -3.54 37.16 16.82
C LEU A 7 -3.44 35.66 16.51
N ALA A 8 -4.52 34.91 16.73
CA ALA A 8 -4.54 33.49 16.43
C ALA A 8 -4.36 33.24 14.92
N GLU A 9 -4.99 34.04 14.07
CA GLU A 9 -4.82 33.93 12.62
C GLU A 9 -3.39 34.24 12.20
N GLN A 10 -2.79 35.31 12.71
CA GLN A 10 -1.40 35.68 12.43
C GLN A 10 -0.42 34.55 12.82
N LEU A 11 -0.58 33.98 14.01
CA LEU A 11 0.28 32.86 14.46
C LEU A 11 0.03 31.61 13.62
N ARG A 12 -1.22 31.34 13.21
CA ARG A 12 -1.57 30.25 12.32
C ARG A 12 -0.89 30.37 10.95
N GLU A 13 -0.88 31.59 10.38
CA GLU A 13 -0.19 31.87 9.12
C GLU A 13 1.34 31.68 9.26
N GLN A 14 1.92 32.09 10.38
CA GLN A 14 3.34 31.87 10.66
C GLN A 14 3.69 30.38 10.79
N ILE A 15 2.82 29.58 11.40
CA ILE A 15 2.99 28.12 11.47
C ILE A 15 2.83 27.52 10.07
N ALA A 16 1.82 27.93 9.32
CA ALA A 16 1.55 27.43 7.97
C ALA A 16 2.67 27.77 6.96
N SER A 17 3.30 28.94 7.12
CA SER A 17 4.44 29.38 6.30
C SER A 17 5.79 28.78 6.73
N GLY A 18 5.82 27.96 7.81
CA GLY A 18 7.05 27.34 8.30
C GLY A 18 7.98 28.24 9.10
N ILE A 19 7.54 29.46 9.48
CA ILE A 19 8.28 30.32 10.41
C ILE A 19 8.42 29.63 11.78
N TRP A 20 7.37 28.94 12.19
CA TRP A 20 7.37 28.06 13.34
C TRP A 20 7.20 26.62 12.88
N GLN A 21 8.17 25.76 13.17
CA GLN A 21 8.14 24.34 12.78
C GLN A 21 7.49 23.47 13.85
N PRO A 22 6.96 22.29 13.50
CA PRO A 22 6.45 21.32 14.47
C PRO A 22 7.49 21.03 15.57
N GLY A 23 7.10 21.20 16.82
CA GLY A 23 7.98 21.05 17.97
C GLY A 23 8.65 22.33 18.44
N ASP A 24 8.60 23.43 17.69
CA ASP A 24 9.12 24.72 18.12
C ASP A 24 8.32 25.26 19.30
N ARG A 25 9.04 25.93 20.21
CA ARG A 25 8.44 26.60 21.35
C ARG A 25 7.97 27.98 20.94
N LEU A 26 6.70 28.27 21.10
CA LEU A 26 6.16 29.62 20.93
C LEU A 26 6.56 30.55 22.09
N PRO A 27 6.51 31.84 21.87
CA PRO A 27 6.70 32.83 22.96
C PRO A 27 5.76 32.53 24.13
N SER A 28 6.22 32.74 25.36
CA SER A 28 5.33 32.61 26.50
C SER A 28 4.19 33.63 26.43
N LEU A 29 3.08 33.38 27.14
CA LEU A 29 1.99 34.37 27.15
C LEU A 29 2.45 35.78 27.54
N ARG A 30 3.44 35.91 28.46
CA ARG A 30 3.98 37.17 28.86
C ARG A 30 4.82 37.82 27.76
N ASP A 31 5.65 37.04 27.10
CA ASP A 31 6.48 37.53 25.99
C ASP A 31 5.59 37.94 24.81
N GLN A 32 4.55 37.17 24.53
CA GLN A 32 3.61 37.48 23.46
C GLN A 32 2.78 38.76 23.78
N VAL A 33 2.47 39.02 25.05
CA VAL A 33 1.88 40.30 25.50
C VAL A 33 2.80 41.44 25.18
N ALA A 34 4.10 41.31 25.51
CA ALA A 34 5.10 42.33 25.23
C ALA A 34 5.29 42.55 23.72
N LEU A 35 5.30 41.50 22.93
CA LEU A 35 5.46 41.55 21.46
C LEU A 35 4.24 42.13 20.74
N SER A 36 3.05 41.77 21.17
CA SER A 36 1.80 42.16 20.48
C SER A 36 1.18 43.47 20.99
N GLY A 37 1.55 43.90 22.17
CA GLY A 37 0.91 45.03 22.87
C GLY A 37 -0.54 44.75 23.29
N MET A 38 -0.98 43.50 23.26
CA MET A 38 -2.34 43.07 23.61
C MET A 38 -2.43 42.70 25.10
N SER A 39 -3.66 42.73 25.65
CA SER A 39 -3.86 42.29 27.04
C SER A 39 -3.57 40.80 27.21
N PHE A 40 -3.15 40.40 28.41
CA PHE A 40 -2.90 39.02 28.77
C PHE A 40 -4.10 38.10 28.43
N MET A 41 -5.32 38.53 28.72
CA MET A 41 -6.54 37.78 28.41
C MET A 41 -6.75 37.59 26.91
N THR A 42 -6.43 38.60 26.11
CA THR A 42 -6.51 38.51 24.64
C THR A 42 -5.51 37.49 24.08
N VAL A 43 -4.27 37.51 24.57
CA VAL A 43 -3.22 36.57 24.19
C VAL A 43 -3.59 35.15 24.65
N SER A 44 -4.02 35.01 25.91
CA SER A 44 -4.47 33.70 26.43
C SER A 44 -5.60 33.09 25.62
N HIS A 45 -6.61 33.85 25.24
CA HIS A 45 -7.69 33.39 24.39
C HIS A 45 -7.22 33.01 22.97
N ALA A 46 -6.23 33.72 22.41
CA ALA A 46 -5.66 33.37 21.11
C ALA A 46 -4.93 32.02 21.16
N TYR A 47 -4.16 31.77 22.21
CA TYR A 47 -3.45 30.50 22.43
C TYR A 47 -4.41 29.35 22.70
N GLN A 48 -5.44 29.55 23.52
CA GLN A 48 -6.50 28.54 23.72
C GLN A 48 -7.23 28.19 22.42
N LEU A 49 -7.48 29.20 21.57
CA LEU A 49 -8.10 28.97 20.26
C LEU A 49 -7.20 28.12 19.36
N LEU A 50 -5.89 28.44 19.28
CA LEU A 50 -4.92 27.64 18.52
C LEU A 50 -4.76 26.22 19.06
N GLU A 51 -4.78 26.06 20.39
CA GLU A 51 -4.73 24.75 21.04
C GLU A 51 -6.00 23.93 20.75
N SER A 52 -7.18 24.52 20.87
CA SER A 52 -8.45 23.87 20.54
C SER A 52 -8.56 23.46 19.08
N GLN A 53 -7.87 24.17 18.20
CA GLN A 53 -7.77 23.87 16.78
C GLN A 53 -6.61 22.90 16.43
N GLY A 54 -5.82 22.49 17.43
CA GLY A 54 -4.75 21.52 17.25
C GLY A 54 -3.46 22.08 16.59
N TYR A 55 -3.31 23.40 16.50
CA TYR A 55 -2.07 24.03 15.98
C TYR A 55 -0.94 24.05 16.99
N ILE A 56 -1.28 24.13 18.28
CA ILE A 56 -0.31 24.13 19.37
C ILE A 56 -0.73 23.20 20.48
N ILE A 57 0.23 22.81 21.32
CA ILE A 57 0.01 21.99 22.52
C ILE A 57 0.64 22.67 23.74
N ALA A 58 -0.06 22.71 24.85
CA ALA A 58 0.51 23.12 26.12
C ALA A 58 1.32 21.98 26.74
N ARG A 59 2.56 22.27 27.17
CA ARG A 59 3.34 21.35 28.01
C ARG A 59 3.41 21.92 29.43
N PRO A 60 2.91 21.20 30.44
CA PRO A 60 2.94 21.67 31.82
C PRO A 60 4.33 22.17 32.22
N GLN A 61 4.40 23.34 32.86
CA GLN A 61 5.62 24.01 33.30
C GLN A 61 6.65 24.40 32.18
N SER A 62 6.38 24.08 30.93
CA SER A 62 7.32 24.30 29.81
C SER A 62 6.82 25.34 28.79
N GLY A 63 5.51 25.54 28.65
CA GLY A 63 4.90 26.51 27.74
C GLY A 63 4.16 25.88 26.57
N TYR A 64 3.98 26.65 25.50
CA TYR A 64 3.26 26.23 24.29
C TYR A 64 4.23 25.87 23.18
N TYR A 65 3.91 24.80 22.48
CA TYR A 65 4.71 24.25 21.37
C TYR A 65 3.84 24.05 20.14
N VAL A 66 4.40 24.25 18.96
CA VAL A 66 3.71 23.90 17.72
C VAL A 66 3.43 22.39 17.72
N ALA A 67 2.18 22.05 17.57
CA ALA A 67 1.75 20.65 17.50
C ALA A 67 2.41 19.97 16.31
N PRO A 68 2.85 18.70 16.41
CA PRO A 68 3.10 17.91 15.23
C PRO A 68 1.77 17.85 14.46
N GLN A 69 1.67 18.67 13.43
CA GLN A 69 0.48 18.63 12.58
C GLN A 69 0.41 17.21 12.03
N ALA A 70 -0.60 16.46 12.45
CA ALA A 70 -1.15 15.47 11.55
C ALA A 70 -1.46 16.26 10.28
N ILE A 71 -0.68 16.00 9.22
CA ILE A 71 -0.90 16.61 7.92
C ILE A 71 -2.38 16.31 7.64
N LYS A 72 -3.26 17.33 7.78
CA LYS A 72 -4.57 17.26 7.14
C LYS A 72 -4.20 17.15 5.67
N MET A 73 -4.21 15.93 5.16
CA MET A 73 -4.10 15.73 3.72
C MET A 73 -5.07 16.74 3.10
N PRO A 74 -4.60 17.64 2.25
CA PRO A 74 -5.51 18.49 1.50
C PRO A 74 -6.53 17.52 0.92
N LYS A 75 -7.82 17.80 1.06
CA LYS A 75 -8.85 17.07 0.31
C LYS A 75 -8.33 17.06 -1.11
N ALA A 76 -8.07 15.86 -1.63
CA ALA A 76 -7.59 15.71 -2.99
C ALA A 76 -8.45 16.63 -3.85
N PRO A 77 -7.87 17.52 -4.64
CA PRO A 77 -8.66 18.34 -5.52
C PRO A 77 -9.52 17.37 -6.31
N VAL A 78 -10.82 17.59 -6.33
CA VAL A 78 -11.70 16.90 -7.26
C VAL A 78 -11.22 17.35 -8.63
N ILE A 79 -10.32 16.57 -9.23
CA ILE A 79 -9.88 16.79 -10.60
C ILE A 79 -11.15 16.54 -11.42
N PRO A 80 -11.71 17.56 -12.08
CA PRO A 80 -12.82 17.31 -12.97
C PRO A 80 -12.31 16.30 -14.00
N VAL A 81 -13.05 15.22 -14.20
CA VAL A 81 -12.77 14.24 -15.24
C VAL A 81 -12.87 15.01 -16.57
N THR A 82 -11.73 15.48 -17.06
CA THR A 82 -11.60 16.01 -18.41
C THR A 82 -11.74 14.81 -19.33
N ARG A 83 -12.75 14.87 -20.20
CA ARG A 83 -13.05 13.85 -21.20
C ARG A 83 -11.87 13.67 -22.13
N ASP A 84 -11.56 12.41 -22.43
CA ASP A 84 -10.76 11.93 -23.58
C ASP A 84 -9.23 12.24 -23.59
N GLU A 85 -8.54 12.13 -22.48
CA GLU A 85 -7.11 11.80 -22.54
C GLU A 85 -6.96 10.29 -22.34
N ALA A 86 -6.41 9.61 -23.35
CA ALA A 86 -5.96 8.23 -23.20
C ALA A 86 -4.89 8.22 -22.09
N VAL A 87 -5.24 7.71 -20.92
CA VAL A 87 -4.29 7.59 -19.79
C VAL A 87 -3.32 6.49 -20.17
N ASP A 88 -2.13 6.85 -20.62
CA ASP A 88 -1.02 5.91 -20.79
C ASP A 88 -0.42 5.63 -19.40
N ILE A 89 -0.94 4.58 -18.75
CA ILE A 89 -0.48 4.12 -17.43
C ILE A 89 1.03 3.85 -17.47
N ASN A 90 1.57 3.34 -18.57
CA ASN A 90 2.98 2.99 -18.69
C ASN A 90 3.87 4.23 -18.66
N THR A 91 3.53 5.27 -19.42
CA THR A 91 4.27 6.54 -19.41
C THR A 91 4.23 7.18 -18.02
N TYR A 92 3.06 7.25 -17.39
CA TYR A 92 2.92 7.80 -16.05
C TYR A 92 3.78 7.07 -15.01
N ILE A 93 3.78 5.74 -15.01
CA ILE A 93 4.58 4.93 -14.08
C ILE A 93 6.07 5.08 -14.38
N PHE A 94 6.46 5.14 -15.66
CA PHE A 94 7.85 5.37 -16.05
C PHE A 94 8.36 6.70 -15.49
N ASP A 95 7.62 7.78 -15.67
CA ASP A 95 7.96 9.11 -15.15
C ASP A 95 8.08 9.13 -13.63
N MET A 96 7.14 8.47 -12.94
CA MET A 96 7.16 8.31 -11.49
C MET A 96 8.41 7.54 -11.01
N LEU A 97 8.78 6.46 -11.68
CA LEU A 97 9.97 5.68 -11.35
C LEU A 97 11.26 6.44 -11.66
N GLN A 98 11.29 7.25 -12.72
CA GLN A 98 12.42 8.12 -13.02
C GLN A 98 12.57 9.22 -11.95
N ALA A 99 11.48 9.86 -11.54
CA ALA A 99 11.50 10.85 -10.46
C ALA A 99 12.04 10.26 -9.14
N SER A 100 11.79 8.97 -8.87
CA SER A 100 12.29 8.27 -7.69
C SER A 100 13.82 8.07 -7.68
N ARG A 101 14.51 8.32 -8.81
CA ARG A 101 15.98 8.26 -8.91
C ARG A 101 16.66 9.58 -8.56
N ASP A 102 15.90 10.66 -8.50
CA ASP A 102 16.43 11.98 -8.09
C ASP A 102 16.68 11.99 -6.58
N PRO A 103 17.92 12.18 -6.11
CA PRO A 103 18.23 12.19 -4.68
C PRO A 103 17.54 13.32 -3.89
N SER A 104 17.06 14.36 -4.57
CA SER A 104 16.33 15.47 -3.96
C SER A 104 14.84 15.14 -3.71
N VAL A 105 14.32 14.07 -4.30
CA VAL A 105 12.93 13.64 -4.19
C VAL A 105 12.79 12.57 -3.12
N VAL A 106 11.84 12.75 -2.21
CA VAL A 106 11.46 11.69 -1.27
C VAL A 106 10.47 10.75 -1.96
N PRO A 107 10.85 9.47 -2.23
CA PRO A 107 10.10 8.59 -3.12
C PRO A 107 8.90 7.92 -2.43
N PHE A 108 7.85 8.68 -2.12
CA PHE A 108 6.60 8.13 -1.56
C PHE A 108 5.71 7.42 -2.59
N ALA A 109 6.00 7.56 -3.87
CA ALA A 109 5.22 6.96 -4.95
C ALA A 109 5.53 5.48 -5.20
N SER A 110 6.50 4.91 -4.48
CA SER A 110 6.94 3.53 -4.65
C SER A 110 7.10 2.83 -3.30
N ALA A 111 6.71 1.55 -3.25
CA ALA A 111 6.88 0.69 -2.08
C ALA A 111 8.26 0.00 -2.03
N PHE A 112 9.29 0.54 -2.70
CA PHE A 112 10.64 -0.02 -2.63
C PHE A 112 11.21 0.16 -1.21
N PRO A 113 11.64 -0.93 -0.57
CA PRO A 113 12.30 -0.84 0.73
C PRO A 113 13.69 -0.21 0.59
N ASP A 114 14.19 0.37 1.69
CA ASP A 114 15.55 0.91 1.73
C ASP A 114 16.55 -0.19 1.34
N PRO A 115 17.40 0.02 0.30
CA PRO A 115 18.38 -0.97 -0.16
C PRO A 115 19.33 -1.44 0.93
N ARG A 116 19.58 -0.62 1.98
CA ARG A 116 20.44 -0.97 3.12
C ARG A 116 19.85 -2.08 4.00
N LEU A 117 18.54 -2.32 3.91
CA LEU A 117 17.86 -3.40 4.66
C LEU A 117 18.02 -4.77 4.00
N PHE A 118 18.49 -4.84 2.74
CA PHE A 118 18.67 -6.11 2.06
C PHE A 118 19.85 -6.89 2.64
N PRO A 119 19.71 -8.21 2.90
CA PRO A 119 20.75 -9.05 3.49
C PRO A 119 21.80 -9.45 2.44
N LEU A 120 22.45 -8.47 1.80
CA LEU A 120 23.37 -8.68 0.68
C LEU A 120 24.54 -9.63 1.02
N GLN A 121 25.04 -9.57 2.26
CA GLN A 121 26.13 -10.47 2.68
C GLN A 121 25.70 -11.94 2.70
N GLN A 122 24.48 -12.22 3.20
CA GLN A 122 23.91 -13.56 3.20
C GLN A 122 23.64 -14.04 1.78
N LEU A 123 23.08 -13.20 0.94
CA LEU A 123 22.81 -13.50 -0.48
C LEU A 123 24.11 -13.81 -1.22
N ASN A 124 25.16 -13.02 -1.03
CA ASN A 124 26.47 -13.25 -1.65
C ASN A 124 27.12 -14.56 -1.18
N ARG A 125 26.98 -14.92 0.12
CA ARG A 125 27.46 -16.21 0.64
C ARG A 125 26.74 -17.40 -0.01
N SER A 126 25.39 -17.30 -0.10
CA SER A 126 24.57 -18.33 -0.73
C SER A 126 24.93 -18.48 -2.21
N LEU A 127 25.08 -17.37 -2.94
CA LEU A 127 25.48 -17.38 -4.33
C LEU A 127 26.87 -18.03 -4.52
N ALA A 128 27.84 -17.64 -3.70
CA ALA A 128 29.19 -18.25 -3.73
C ALA A 128 29.20 -19.75 -3.39
N GLN A 129 28.29 -20.21 -2.54
CA GLN A 129 28.14 -21.62 -2.24
C GLN A 129 27.53 -22.38 -3.41
N VAL A 130 26.43 -21.89 -3.98
CA VAL A 130 25.76 -22.52 -5.13
C VAL A 130 26.69 -22.60 -6.34
N SER A 131 27.44 -21.51 -6.61
CA SER A 131 28.37 -21.50 -7.76
C SER A 131 29.47 -22.56 -7.70
N LYS A 132 29.85 -23.05 -6.50
CA LYS A 132 30.83 -24.13 -6.35
C LYS A 132 30.27 -25.50 -6.71
N THR A 133 28.99 -25.69 -6.60
CA THR A 133 28.29 -26.97 -6.86
C THR A 133 27.55 -26.99 -8.19
N ALA A 134 27.41 -25.80 -8.83
CA ALA A 134 26.73 -25.67 -10.12
C ALA A 134 27.48 -26.48 -11.21
N THR A 135 26.73 -27.26 -11.97
CA THR A 135 27.21 -28.05 -13.09
C THR A 135 26.47 -27.59 -14.39
N ALA A 136 26.93 -28.03 -15.54
CA ALA A 136 26.23 -27.78 -16.79
C ALA A 136 24.78 -28.33 -16.76
N MET A 137 24.53 -29.39 -16.01
CA MET A 137 23.19 -29.97 -15.84
C MET A 137 22.26 -29.08 -15.03
N SER A 138 22.78 -28.24 -14.13
CA SER A 138 21.94 -27.29 -13.33
C SER A 138 21.12 -26.33 -14.20
N VAL A 139 21.53 -26.09 -15.45
CA VAL A 139 20.76 -25.29 -16.40
C VAL A 139 19.46 -26.01 -16.81
N ILE A 140 19.54 -27.33 -17.01
CA ILE A 140 18.38 -28.17 -17.41
C ILE A 140 17.45 -28.36 -16.22
N GLU A 141 17.98 -28.47 -15.01
CA GLU A 141 17.19 -28.64 -13.78
C GLU A 141 16.29 -27.43 -13.47
N ASN A 142 16.58 -26.29 -14.06
CA ASN A 142 15.80 -25.06 -13.89
C ASN A 142 14.79 -24.80 -15.01
N LEU A 143 14.60 -25.74 -15.96
CA LEU A 143 13.52 -25.65 -16.94
C LEU A 143 12.14 -25.67 -16.26
N PRO A 144 11.09 -25.15 -16.91
CA PRO A 144 9.74 -25.17 -16.36
C PRO A 144 9.33 -26.57 -15.88
N PRO A 145 8.67 -26.68 -14.74
CA PRO A 145 8.10 -25.62 -13.88
C PRO A 145 9.10 -24.98 -12.90
N GLY A 146 10.39 -25.17 -13.04
CA GLY A 146 11.42 -24.59 -12.22
C GLY A 146 12.07 -25.59 -11.26
N ASN A 147 13.08 -25.12 -10.54
CA ASN A 147 13.93 -25.94 -9.67
C ASN A 147 13.12 -26.75 -8.65
N ALA A 148 13.28 -28.07 -8.64
CA ALA A 148 12.53 -29.00 -7.81
C ALA A 148 12.74 -28.76 -6.30
N GLU A 149 13.99 -28.48 -5.88
CA GLU A 149 14.30 -28.22 -4.47
C GLU A 149 13.64 -26.94 -3.98
N LEU A 150 13.61 -25.88 -4.82
CA LEU A 150 12.92 -24.64 -4.51
C LEU A 150 11.40 -24.84 -4.38
N ARG A 151 10.79 -25.57 -5.30
CA ARG A 151 9.36 -25.92 -5.24
C ARG A 151 9.02 -26.71 -3.97
N GLN A 152 9.88 -27.68 -3.64
CA GLN A 152 9.75 -28.46 -2.41
C GLN A 152 9.91 -27.57 -1.14
N ALA A 153 10.84 -26.61 -1.15
CA ALA A 153 11.02 -25.67 -0.04
C ALA A 153 9.80 -24.76 0.15
N ILE A 154 9.22 -24.29 -0.95
CA ILE A 154 7.96 -23.49 -0.94
C ILE A 154 6.81 -24.33 -0.39
N ALA A 155 6.61 -25.57 -0.87
CA ALA A 155 5.56 -26.45 -0.37
C ALA A 155 5.68 -26.69 1.15
N ARG A 156 6.90 -26.92 1.64
CA ARG A 156 7.16 -27.06 3.09
C ARG A 156 6.80 -25.79 3.88
N ARG A 157 7.05 -24.59 3.33
CA ARG A 157 6.67 -23.33 3.98
C ARG A 157 5.15 -23.21 4.12
N TYR A 158 4.39 -23.60 3.10
CA TYR A 158 2.94 -23.66 3.17
C TYR A 158 2.46 -24.70 4.20
N ALA A 159 3.08 -25.90 4.21
CA ALA A 159 2.75 -26.94 5.17
C ALA A 159 2.96 -26.51 6.63
N LEU A 160 4.00 -25.72 6.93
CA LEU A 160 4.21 -25.12 8.26
C LEU A 160 3.12 -24.13 8.67
N GLN A 161 2.34 -23.62 7.75
CA GLN A 161 1.17 -22.76 7.97
C GLN A 161 -0.16 -23.54 7.94
N GLY A 162 -0.10 -24.88 7.86
CA GLY A 162 -1.28 -25.73 7.78
C GLY A 162 -1.95 -25.78 6.38
N ILE A 163 -1.25 -25.32 5.36
CA ILE A 163 -1.74 -25.31 3.97
C ILE A 163 -1.02 -26.42 3.20
N THR A 164 -1.77 -27.40 2.70
CA THR A 164 -1.21 -28.51 1.92
C THR A 164 -1.27 -28.18 0.45
N ILE A 165 -0.13 -28.09 -0.21
CA ILE A 165 0.02 -27.95 -1.67
C ILE A 165 1.05 -28.95 -2.17
N SER A 166 0.86 -29.48 -3.37
CA SER A 166 1.86 -30.30 -4.04
C SER A 166 2.99 -29.41 -4.60
N PRO A 167 4.26 -29.84 -4.55
CA PRO A 167 5.32 -29.17 -5.32
C PRO A 167 5.00 -29.06 -6.82
N ASP A 168 4.15 -29.93 -7.36
CA ASP A 168 3.75 -29.92 -8.79
C ASP A 168 2.74 -28.85 -9.12
N GLU A 169 2.08 -28.25 -8.11
CA GLU A 169 1.23 -27.08 -8.26
C GLU A 169 2.03 -25.76 -8.30
N ILE A 170 3.36 -25.83 -8.08
CA ILE A 170 4.21 -24.64 -7.96
C ILE A 170 5.01 -24.44 -9.25
N VAL A 171 4.90 -23.25 -9.83
CA VAL A 171 5.70 -22.79 -10.96
C VAL A 171 6.59 -21.65 -10.54
N ILE A 172 7.88 -21.75 -10.82
CA ILE A 172 8.86 -20.69 -10.53
C ILE A 172 8.93 -19.72 -11.70
N THR A 173 8.79 -18.43 -11.41
CA THR A 173 8.80 -17.34 -12.41
C THR A 173 9.94 -16.36 -12.12
N ALA A 174 10.21 -15.46 -13.07
CA ALA A 174 11.21 -14.40 -12.92
C ALA A 174 10.69 -13.20 -12.08
N GLY A 175 9.81 -13.48 -11.13
CA GLY A 175 9.26 -12.50 -10.18
C GLY A 175 7.74 -12.41 -10.23
N ALA A 176 7.17 -11.68 -9.27
CA ALA A 176 5.72 -11.59 -9.09
C ALA A 176 4.97 -10.99 -10.28
N LEU A 177 5.57 -10.03 -11.00
CA LEU A 177 4.91 -9.47 -12.19
C LEU A 177 4.76 -10.47 -13.33
N GLU A 178 5.75 -11.36 -13.52
CA GLU A 178 5.61 -12.45 -14.49
C GLU A 178 4.54 -13.44 -14.01
N ALA A 179 4.55 -13.83 -12.73
CA ALA A 179 3.53 -14.70 -12.17
C ALA A 179 2.12 -14.13 -12.36
N LEU A 180 1.91 -12.83 -12.10
CA LEU A 180 0.65 -12.15 -12.31
C LEU A 180 0.20 -12.22 -13.78
N ASN A 181 1.10 -11.88 -14.72
CA ASN A 181 0.78 -11.93 -16.15
C ASN A 181 0.42 -13.35 -16.61
N LEU A 182 1.19 -14.36 -16.18
CA LEU A 182 0.93 -15.76 -16.53
C LEU A 182 -0.37 -16.28 -15.92
N SER A 183 -0.66 -15.89 -14.66
CA SER A 183 -1.91 -16.27 -14.00
C SER A 183 -3.13 -15.68 -14.71
N LEU A 184 -3.07 -14.40 -15.10
CA LEU A 184 -4.14 -13.78 -15.90
C LEU A 184 -4.32 -14.49 -17.25
N GLN A 185 -3.23 -14.74 -17.98
CA GLN A 185 -3.28 -15.44 -19.28
C GLN A 185 -3.85 -16.86 -19.17
N ALA A 186 -3.63 -17.53 -18.05
CA ALA A 186 -4.14 -18.90 -17.85
C ALA A 186 -5.66 -18.95 -17.64
N VAL A 187 -6.30 -17.86 -17.17
CA VAL A 187 -7.71 -17.87 -16.73
C VAL A 187 -8.59 -16.86 -17.47
N THR A 188 -8.00 -16.04 -18.36
CA THR A 188 -8.74 -14.99 -19.09
C THR A 188 -8.38 -14.95 -20.55
N GLU A 189 -9.29 -14.36 -21.35
CA GLU A 189 -9.10 -14.01 -22.74
C GLU A 189 -9.29 -12.51 -22.99
N PRO A 190 -8.72 -11.94 -24.08
CA PRO A 190 -8.90 -10.51 -24.38
C PRO A 190 -10.38 -10.10 -24.40
N GLY A 191 -10.70 -9.06 -23.64
CA GLY A 191 -12.08 -8.57 -23.49
C GLY A 191 -12.80 -9.05 -22.22
N ASP A 192 -12.24 -9.99 -21.49
CA ASP A 192 -12.80 -10.48 -20.22
C ASP A 192 -12.71 -9.42 -19.11
N TRP A 193 -13.63 -9.52 -18.15
CA TRP A 193 -13.69 -8.68 -16.98
C TRP A 193 -12.86 -9.26 -15.82
N VAL A 194 -12.01 -8.42 -15.25
CA VAL A 194 -11.24 -8.75 -14.05
C VAL A 194 -11.53 -7.73 -12.96
N ILE A 195 -11.93 -8.20 -11.79
CA ILE A 195 -12.12 -7.34 -10.62
C ILE A 195 -10.76 -7.00 -10.01
N VAL A 196 -10.61 -5.72 -9.63
CA VAL A 196 -9.47 -5.19 -8.88
C VAL A 196 -9.94 -4.30 -7.74
N GLU A 197 -9.12 -4.15 -6.73
CA GLU A 197 -9.32 -3.20 -5.63
C GLU A 197 -9.24 -1.75 -6.14
N ASN A 198 -9.86 -0.82 -5.41
CA ASN A 198 -9.72 0.60 -5.68
C ASN A 198 -9.41 1.37 -4.39
N PRO A 199 -8.16 1.88 -4.22
CA PRO A 199 -7.04 1.79 -5.16
C PRO A 199 -6.37 0.40 -5.19
N CYS A 200 -5.69 0.07 -6.30
CA CYS A 200 -4.92 -1.16 -6.46
C CYS A 200 -3.45 -0.88 -6.85
N PHE A 201 -2.63 -1.91 -6.79
CA PHE A 201 -1.27 -1.84 -7.30
C PHE A 201 -1.26 -1.63 -8.82
N TYR A 202 -0.50 -0.64 -9.27
CA TYR A 202 -0.46 -0.24 -10.69
C TYR A 202 -0.04 -1.37 -11.65
N GLY A 203 0.80 -2.31 -11.17
CA GLY A 203 1.25 -3.44 -11.99
C GLY A 203 0.10 -4.36 -12.43
N ALA A 204 -1.00 -4.43 -11.65
CA ALA A 204 -2.21 -5.11 -12.09
C ALA A 204 -2.85 -4.39 -13.28
N LEU A 205 -3.00 -3.07 -13.21
CA LEU A 205 -3.58 -2.29 -14.31
C LEU A 205 -2.74 -2.38 -15.58
N GLN A 206 -1.41 -2.37 -15.47
CA GLN A 206 -0.50 -2.59 -16.60
C GLN A 206 -0.69 -3.99 -17.24
N ALA A 207 -0.85 -5.02 -16.41
CA ALA A 207 -1.10 -6.38 -16.91
C ALA A 207 -2.45 -6.48 -17.61
N LEU A 208 -3.51 -5.90 -17.04
CA LEU A 208 -4.84 -5.88 -17.65
C LEU A 208 -4.85 -5.15 -19.00
N GLU A 209 -4.22 -3.97 -19.07
CA GLU A 209 -4.10 -3.19 -20.30
C GLU A 209 -3.36 -4.00 -21.39
N ARG A 210 -2.19 -4.56 -21.04
CA ARG A 210 -1.37 -5.36 -21.96
C ARG A 210 -2.12 -6.57 -22.50
N LEU A 211 -2.91 -7.23 -21.67
CA LEU A 211 -3.71 -8.40 -22.03
C LEU A 211 -5.07 -8.04 -22.66
N ARG A 212 -5.35 -6.74 -22.83
CA ARG A 212 -6.62 -6.22 -23.36
C ARG A 212 -7.84 -6.68 -22.56
N LEU A 213 -7.67 -6.78 -21.25
CA LEU A 213 -8.73 -7.11 -20.29
C LEU A 213 -9.44 -5.83 -19.83
N LYS A 214 -10.64 -6.00 -19.27
CA LYS A 214 -11.43 -4.92 -18.70
C LYS A 214 -11.33 -4.94 -17.20
N ALA A 215 -10.89 -3.82 -16.62
CA ALA A 215 -10.85 -3.64 -15.16
C ALA A 215 -12.22 -3.25 -14.61
N LEU A 216 -12.68 -3.96 -13.59
CA LEU A 216 -13.85 -3.61 -12.80
C LEU A 216 -13.39 -3.30 -11.37
N SER A 217 -13.45 -2.03 -10.99
CA SER A 217 -12.99 -1.60 -9.67
C SER A 217 -14.07 -1.81 -8.62
N VAL A 218 -13.71 -2.43 -7.50
CA VAL A 218 -14.58 -2.62 -6.34
C VAL A 218 -14.10 -1.76 -5.19
N ALA A 219 -15.03 -1.11 -4.49
CA ALA A 219 -14.75 -0.24 -3.35
C ALA A 219 -13.93 -0.97 -2.28
N THR A 220 -12.92 -0.29 -1.75
CA THR A 220 -11.97 -0.86 -0.79
C THR A 220 -11.74 0.13 0.35
N ASP A 221 -12.08 -0.29 1.56
CA ASP A 221 -11.86 0.51 2.77
C ASP A 221 -10.42 0.37 3.25
N VAL A 222 -9.86 1.44 3.81
CA VAL A 222 -8.46 1.49 4.29
C VAL A 222 -8.18 0.56 5.48
N LYS A 223 -9.21 0.13 6.22
CA LYS A 223 -9.07 -0.76 7.38
C LYS A 223 -9.67 -2.13 7.11
N GLU A 224 -10.88 -2.14 6.56
CA GLU A 224 -11.66 -3.35 6.34
C GLU A 224 -11.31 -4.05 5.01
N GLY A 225 -10.63 -3.36 4.10
CA GLY A 225 -10.29 -3.89 2.78
C GLY A 225 -11.51 -3.92 1.84
N ILE A 226 -11.49 -4.82 0.86
CA ILE A 226 -12.54 -4.91 -0.17
C ILE A 226 -13.94 -5.07 0.43
N ASP A 227 -14.91 -4.34 -0.13
CA ASP A 227 -16.32 -4.46 0.24
C ASP A 227 -16.93 -5.70 -0.44
N LEU A 228 -17.28 -6.70 0.37
CA LEU A 228 -17.82 -7.96 -0.13
C LEU A 228 -19.24 -7.81 -0.71
N GLN A 229 -20.03 -6.83 -0.26
CA GLN A 229 -21.35 -6.57 -0.85
C GLN A 229 -21.22 -5.96 -2.24
N ALA A 230 -20.32 -4.96 -2.38
CA ALA A 230 -20.01 -4.38 -3.68
C ALA A 230 -19.39 -5.41 -4.63
N LEU A 231 -18.54 -6.32 -4.09
CA LEU A 231 -17.99 -7.43 -4.86
C LEU A 231 -19.11 -8.36 -5.38
N GLU A 232 -20.03 -8.74 -4.53
CA GLU A 232 -21.14 -9.63 -4.90
C GLU A 232 -22.02 -9.00 -5.99
N LEU A 233 -22.36 -7.71 -5.87
CA LEU A 233 -23.10 -6.99 -6.90
C LEU A 233 -22.33 -6.96 -8.24
N ALA A 234 -21.03 -6.71 -8.19
CA ALA A 234 -20.19 -6.73 -9.38
C ALA A 234 -20.18 -8.11 -10.07
N LEU A 235 -20.15 -9.21 -9.28
CA LEU A 235 -20.21 -10.58 -9.79
C LEU A 235 -21.58 -10.95 -10.37
N GLN A 236 -22.66 -10.31 -9.88
CA GLN A 236 -24.02 -10.50 -10.42
C GLN A 236 -24.21 -9.76 -11.74
N ASP A 237 -23.67 -8.54 -11.85
CA ASP A 237 -23.93 -7.63 -12.95
C ASP A 237 -22.99 -7.83 -14.16
N TYR A 238 -21.81 -8.44 -13.95
CA TYR A 238 -20.78 -8.57 -14.96
C TYR A 238 -20.28 -10.02 -15.10
N PRO A 239 -19.95 -10.47 -16.33
CA PRO A 239 -19.38 -11.80 -16.56
C PRO A 239 -17.89 -11.82 -16.19
N VAL A 240 -17.61 -11.69 -14.91
CA VAL A 240 -16.23 -11.65 -14.36
C VAL A 240 -15.57 -13.02 -14.51
N LYS A 241 -14.30 -13.05 -14.94
CA LYS A 241 -13.51 -14.27 -15.08
C LYS A 241 -12.50 -14.45 -13.96
N ALA A 242 -11.89 -13.35 -13.51
CA ALA A 242 -10.91 -13.38 -12.44
C ALA A 242 -11.06 -12.19 -11.49
N CYS A 243 -10.56 -12.37 -10.29
CA CYS A 243 -10.45 -11.32 -9.29
C CYS A 243 -8.98 -11.26 -8.84
N TRP A 244 -8.31 -10.12 -9.04
CA TRP A 244 -6.95 -9.92 -8.56
C TRP A 244 -6.97 -9.06 -7.31
N LEU A 245 -6.45 -9.57 -6.20
CA LEU A 245 -6.47 -8.91 -4.89
C LEU A 245 -5.18 -9.14 -4.12
N MET A 246 -4.88 -8.18 -3.22
CA MET A 246 -3.85 -8.31 -2.19
C MET A 246 -4.52 -8.45 -0.82
N THR A 247 -4.63 -9.65 -0.32
CA THR A 247 -5.34 -9.92 0.96
C THR A 247 -4.48 -9.64 2.19
N ASN A 248 -3.15 -9.51 2.02
CA ASN A 248 -2.17 -9.20 3.05
C ASN A 248 -1.35 -7.97 2.67
N SER A 249 -1.19 -7.02 3.60
CA SER A 249 -0.37 -5.81 3.44
C SER A 249 -0.60 -5.14 2.08
N GLN A 250 -1.87 -4.87 1.77
CA GLN A 250 -2.31 -4.36 0.48
C GLN A 250 -1.55 -3.09 0.05
N ASN A 251 -1.15 -3.04 -1.19
CA ASN A 251 -0.53 -1.86 -1.80
C ASN A 251 -1.58 -1.11 -2.66
N PRO A 252 -1.95 0.16 -2.31
CA PRO A 252 -1.19 1.06 -1.43
C PRO A 252 -1.75 1.23 0.00
N LEU A 253 -2.87 0.60 0.39
CA LEU A 253 -3.58 0.94 1.62
C LEU A 253 -3.00 0.30 2.89
N GLY A 254 -2.20 -0.77 2.77
CA GLY A 254 -1.51 -1.41 3.89
C GLY A 254 -2.38 -2.30 4.78
N PHE A 255 -3.65 -2.51 4.49
CA PHE A 255 -4.50 -3.40 5.28
C PHE A 255 -4.15 -4.88 5.08
N THR A 256 -4.59 -5.70 6.02
CA THR A 256 -4.62 -7.16 5.92
C THR A 256 -6.03 -7.63 6.27
N LEU A 257 -6.64 -8.39 5.37
CA LEU A 257 -7.99 -8.93 5.61
C LEU A 257 -7.99 -9.88 6.79
N THR A 258 -9.07 -9.83 7.58
CA THR A 258 -9.26 -10.78 8.67
C THR A 258 -9.44 -12.20 8.14
N PRO A 259 -9.12 -13.26 8.94
CA PRO A 259 -9.37 -14.65 8.55
C PRO A 259 -10.81 -14.90 8.13
N GLN A 260 -11.77 -14.32 8.85
CA GLN A 260 -13.20 -14.45 8.55
C GLN A 260 -13.55 -13.85 7.17
N LYS A 261 -13.00 -12.66 6.87
CA LYS A 261 -13.26 -11.99 5.60
C LYS A 261 -12.62 -12.72 4.42
N LYS A 262 -11.43 -13.31 4.60
CA LYS A 262 -10.80 -14.18 3.59
C LYS A 262 -11.64 -15.42 3.31
N ALA A 263 -12.15 -16.07 4.35
CA ALA A 263 -13.05 -17.21 4.20
C ALA A 263 -14.33 -16.84 3.43
N GLN A 264 -14.94 -15.69 3.75
CA GLN A 264 -16.12 -15.18 3.05
C GLN A 264 -15.81 -14.82 1.60
N LEU A 265 -14.67 -14.17 1.35
CA LEU A 265 -14.21 -13.85 -0.01
C LEU A 265 -14.07 -15.10 -0.87
N VAL A 266 -13.35 -16.12 -0.36
CA VAL A 266 -13.16 -17.38 -1.09
C VAL A 266 -14.49 -18.09 -1.34
N ALA A 267 -15.37 -18.15 -0.33
CA ALA A 267 -16.69 -18.76 -0.50
C ALA A 267 -17.53 -18.04 -1.57
N LEU A 268 -17.50 -16.71 -1.57
CA LEU A 268 -18.21 -15.90 -2.55
C LEU A 268 -17.68 -16.14 -3.97
N LEU A 269 -16.37 -16.09 -4.18
CA LEU A 269 -15.76 -16.31 -5.49
C LEU A 269 -16.02 -17.74 -6.00
N ASN A 270 -15.99 -18.75 -5.12
CA ASN A 270 -16.33 -20.13 -5.47
C ASN A 270 -17.81 -20.26 -5.90
N GLN A 271 -18.74 -19.56 -5.22
CA GLN A 271 -20.16 -19.56 -5.61
C GLN A 271 -20.37 -19.06 -7.05
N TYR A 272 -19.59 -18.08 -7.48
CA TYR A 272 -19.67 -17.51 -8.84
C TYR A 272 -18.69 -18.16 -9.83
N ASN A 273 -17.91 -19.16 -9.40
CA ASN A 273 -16.88 -19.83 -10.22
C ASN A 273 -15.88 -18.84 -10.82
N VAL A 274 -15.41 -17.88 -9.99
CA VAL A 274 -14.45 -16.86 -10.39
C VAL A 274 -13.10 -17.14 -9.75
N THR A 275 -12.03 -17.14 -10.55
CA THR A 275 -10.67 -17.40 -10.08
C THR A 275 -10.11 -16.22 -9.29
N LEU A 276 -9.61 -16.48 -8.07
CA LEU A 276 -8.84 -15.51 -7.31
C LEU A 276 -7.35 -15.60 -7.68
N ILE A 277 -6.80 -14.49 -8.16
CA ILE A 277 -5.36 -14.28 -8.28
C ILE A 277 -4.95 -13.47 -7.05
N GLU A 278 -4.35 -14.14 -6.08
CA GLU A 278 -3.91 -13.51 -4.84
C GLU A 278 -2.44 -13.11 -4.95
N ASP A 279 -2.18 -11.80 -4.88
CA ASP A 279 -0.82 -11.26 -4.80
C ASP A 279 -0.40 -11.14 -3.32
N ASP A 280 0.46 -12.04 -2.88
CA ASP A 280 0.87 -12.18 -1.47
C ASP A 280 2.35 -11.82 -1.25
N VAL A 281 2.92 -10.94 -2.08
CA VAL A 281 4.36 -10.58 -2.07
C VAL A 281 4.84 -9.97 -0.76
N TYR A 282 3.93 -9.37 0.03
CA TYR A 282 4.28 -8.70 1.29
C TYR A 282 3.92 -9.50 2.55
N SER A 283 3.41 -10.71 2.44
CA SER A 283 2.96 -11.50 3.60
C SER A 283 4.04 -11.80 4.65
N GLU A 284 5.32 -11.75 4.25
CA GLU A 284 6.45 -11.91 5.17
C GLU A 284 6.79 -10.62 5.95
N LEU A 285 6.23 -9.47 5.55
CA LEU A 285 6.51 -8.15 6.15
C LEU A 285 5.43 -7.74 7.17
N TYR A 286 5.00 -8.67 8.02
CA TYR A 286 3.98 -8.42 9.03
C TYR A 286 4.57 -7.88 10.34
N PHE A 287 3.78 -7.06 11.04
CA PHE A 287 4.16 -6.44 12.32
C PHE A 287 3.63 -7.19 13.54
N GLY A 288 2.72 -8.14 13.35
CA GLY A 288 2.12 -8.93 14.41
C GLY A 288 3.03 -10.04 14.93
N ARG A 289 2.54 -10.81 15.90
CA ARG A 289 3.24 -12.01 16.40
C ARG A 289 3.07 -13.21 15.47
N GLU A 290 2.00 -13.24 14.72
CA GLU A 290 1.64 -14.35 13.82
C GLU A 290 1.64 -13.85 12.37
N LYS A 291 2.17 -14.66 11.48
CA LYS A 291 2.14 -14.41 10.06
C LYS A 291 0.70 -14.54 9.56
N PRO A 292 0.17 -13.55 8.81
CA PRO A 292 -1.14 -13.68 8.21
C PRO A 292 -1.16 -14.79 7.15
N LEU A 293 -2.21 -15.62 7.18
CA LEU A 293 -2.42 -16.64 6.16
C LEU A 293 -2.93 -16.01 4.86
N PRO A 294 -2.53 -16.52 3.69
CA PRO A 294 -3.15 -16.13 2.42
C PRO A 294 -4.60 -16.64 2.33
N ALA A 295 -5.41 -16.06 1.45
CA ALA A 295 -6.77 -16.54 1.19
C ALA A 295 -6.81 -18.00 0.72
N LYS A 296 -5.74 -18.47 0.08
CA LYS A 296 -5.53 -19.89 -0.29
C LYS A 296 -5.76 -20.87 0.87
N ALA A 297 -5.56 -20.43 2.12
CA ALA A 297 -5.81 -21.28 3.30
C ALA A 297 -7.28 -21.74 3.45
N TRP A 298 -8.23 -21.03 2.85
CA TRP A 298 -9.66 -21.34 2.87
C TRP A 298 -10.17 -21.96 1.57
N ASP A 299 -9.32 -22.01 0.55
CA ASP A 299 -9.65 -22.70 -0.71
C ASP A 299 -9.47 -24.22 -0.53
N ARG A 300 -10.56 -24.95 -0.65
CA ARG A 300 -10.61 -26.41 -0.47
C ARG A 300 -10.98 -27.17 -1.75
N HIS A 301 -11.02 -26.47 -2.88
CA HIS A 301 -11.45 -27.03 -4.17
C HIS A 301 -10.34 -27.08 -5.18
#